data_1708bec7aabc8cdf12da0ed76ff78866
#
_entry.id   1708bec7aabc8cdf12da0ed76ff78866
#
_cell.length_a   1.000
_cell.length_b   1.000
_cell.length_c   1.000
_cell.angle_alpha   90.00
_cell.angle_beta   90.00
_cell.angle_gamma   90.00
#
_symmetry.space_group_name_H-M   'P 1'
#
loop_
_entity.id
_entity.type
_entity.pdbx_description
1 polymer ?
#
loop_
_entity_poly.entity_id
_entity_poly.type
_entity_poly.pdbx_seq_one_letter_code
_entity_poly.pdbx_strand_id
1 'polypeptide(L)'
;MRDNNLWSAVERKVLYLLQRKNNTTVSSLLQIHAFMLKTSLHSNLNLLAKFITTCGSLALSLPNDAVSIVHHARCVFDQYNQHCDEFLCNSMINTHFAIRQFSQPFTLFRDLRREKSETFIPGGYTFTALIKGCGSCLAKREGLEVHGVVVKNGFCLDLYVGTSLVDMSGDMSEARKLFDLMPDRDVAVFNAMIDGYVKLGCMELAKDLFDRMVDKNVISWTSMISGYCQNGDVDSARLMFDVMNEKNVFTWNAMIGGYCHNKRSHEALRLFRKMQLSASMEPNEITVLSILPAIADLGALDLGGWIHRFVHRKRLDRFVNVCTALVDMYAKCGEIRKARLVFEEMPEKDISSWNALLNGYAVNGHGNEALEVFEEMIREGFKPNEITMLTVLSACNHCGLVTEGRKCFEAMEKFGLTPQIEHYGCMVDLLGRAGCLGEAEKLIQTMPYNANEIILSSFLFACGYFKDVARAERVLKEAEKMEKGNAGNYVLLRNLYATEKRWTDVEDVKQMMKKKGSYKEVACSVIEVDGSFREFVAGEYLNSNLEVIQLTLGQLVKHMKPEMIF
;
A
#
# COMPACT_ATOMS: atom_id res chain seq x y z
N MET A 1 33.01 13.40 20.59
CA MET A 1 34.42 12.91 20.51
C MET A 1 35.17 13.03 21.85
N ARG A 2 34.56 12.69 23.01
CA ARG A 2 35.23 12.79 24.31
C ARG A 2 35.24 11.51 25.15
N ASP A 3 34.71 10.36 24.66
CA ASP A 3 34.54 9.13 25.47
C ASP A 3 35.53 7.99 25.15
N ASN A 4 36.47 8.20 24.23
CA ASN A 4 37.37 7.11 23.80
C ASN A 4 38.54 6.79 24.75
N ASN A 5 38.71 7.52 25.84
CA ASN A 5 39.86 7.30 26.76
C ASN A 5 39.55 6.50 28.04
N LEU A 6 38.29 6.10 28.25
CA LEU A 6 37.87 5.38 29.47
C LEU A 6 37.81 3.85 29.32
N TRP A 7 37.98 3.32 28.13
CA TRP A 7 37.81 1.89 27.85
C TRP A 7 39.13 1.13 27.82
N SER A 8 39.19 -0.03 28.47
CA SER A 8 40.34 -0.92 28.39
C SER A 8 40.56 -1.45 26.95
N ALA A 9 41.75 -1.95 26.65
CA ALA A 9 42.05 -2.52 25.34
C ALA A 9 41.12 -3.69 24.96
N VAL A 10 40.68 -4.45 25.97
CA VAL A 10 39.76 -5.60 25.78
C VAL A 10 38.33 -5.12 25.50
N GLU A 11 37.87 -4.10 26.22
CA GLU A 11 36.55 -3.48 25.99
C GLU A 11 36.46 -2.89 24.61
N ARG A 12 37.49 -2.17 24.14
CA ARG A 12 37.57 -1.64 22.77
C ARG A 12 37.48 -2.72 21.72
N LYS A 13 38.10 -3.89 21.98
CA LYS A 13 38.00 -5.04 21.07
C LYS A 13 36.58 -5.60 20.99
N VAL A 14 35.88 -5.73 22.12
CA VAL A 14 34.47 -6.18 22.14
C VAL A 14 33.56 -5.17 21.41
N LEU A 15 33.71 -3.88 21.67
CA LEU A 15 32.97 -2.83 21.00
C LEU A 15 33.19 -2.85 19.47
N TYR A 16 34.43 -3.02 19.04
CA TYR A 16 34.78 -3.14 17.62
C TYR A 16 34.08 -4.35 16.97
N LEU A 17 34.05 -5.50 17.65
CA LEU A 17 33.39 -6.71 17.15
C LEU A 17 31.88 -6.52 17.06
N LEU A 18 31.27 -5.84 18.04
CA LEU A 18 29.82 -5.54 18.05
C LEU A 18 29.41 -4.48 17.01
N GLN A 19 30.33 -3.63 16.55
CA GLN A 19 30.07 -2.59 15.56
C GLN A 19 30.17 -3.07 14.10
N ARG A 20 30.67 -4.27 13.85
CA ARG A 20 30.84 -4.87 12.52
C ARG A 20 29.52 -5.36 11.93
N LYS A 21 28.66 -4.43 11.48
CA LYS A 21 27.30 -4.69 10.99
C LYS A 21 27.21 -5.69 9.83
N ASN A 22 28.23 -5.82 8.98
CA ASN A 22 28.15 -6.58 7.72
C ASN A 22 28.62 -8.05 7.79
N ASN A 23 29.12 -8.53 8.94
CA ASN A 23 29.64 -9.89 9.11
C ASN A 23 29.25 -10.54 10.44
N THR A 24 28.25 -10.02 11.15
CA THR A 24 27.81 -10.62 12.42
C THR A 24 26.84 -11.77 12.10
N THR A 25 27.25 -12.99 12.42
CA THR A 25 26.42 -14.19 12.35
C THR A 25 26.00 -14.59 13.77
N VAL A 26 24.99 -15.45 13.90
CA VAL A 26 24.57 -16.00 15.20
C VAL A 26 25.76 -16.64 15.93
N SER A 27 26.59 -17.39 15.20
CA SER A 27 27.80 -18.02 15.75
C SER A 27 28.81 -16.99 16.28
N SER A 28 29.06 -15.90 15.52
CA SER A 28 29.97 -14.84 15.97
C SER A 28 29.45 -14.09 17.21
N LEU A 29 28.13 -13.90 17.30
CA LEU A 29 27.49 -13.29 18.46
C LEU A 29 27.65 -14.15 19.72
N LEU A 30 27.46 -15.47 19.61
CA LEU A 30 27.71 -16.42 20.70
C LEU A 30 29.17 -16.42 21.13
N GLN A 31 30.11 -16.34 20.17
CA GLN A 31 31.56 -16.25 20.49
C GLN A 31 31.90 -14.95 21.23
N ILE A 32 31.30 -13.81 20.83
CA ILE A 32 31.47 -12.53 21.52
C ILE A 32 30.95 -12.65 22.97
N HIS A 33 29.77 -13.24 23.18
CA HIS A 33 29.21 -13.46 24.51
C HIS A 33 30.14 -14.35 25.37
N ALA A 34 30.59 -15.47 24.81
CA ALA A 34 31.54 -16.35 25.52
C ALA A 34 32.86 -15.64 25.88
N PHE A 35 33.34 -14.74 25.00
CA PHE A 35 34.51 -13.91 25.26
C PHE A 35 34.25 -12.88 26.38
N MET A 36 33.07 -12.24 26.40
CA MET A 36 32.65 -11.33 27.47
C MET A 36 32.60 -12.04 28.82
N LEU A 37 32.09 -13.28 28.86
CA LEU A 37 32.07 -14.11 30.09
C LEU A 37 33.49 -14.42 30.56
N LYS A 38 34.38 -14.87 29.68
CA LYS A 38 35.77 -15.20 30.02
C LYS A 38 36.58 -14.01 30.55
N THR A 39 36.26 -12.80 30.08
CA THR A 39 36.98 -11.59 30.45
C THR A 39 36.30 -10.79 31.56
N SER A 40 35.24 -11.34 32.16
CA SER A 40 34.42 -10.69 33.20
C SER A 40 33.81 -9.35 32.76
N LEU A 41 33.71 -9.10 31.45
CA LEU A 41 33.13 -7.87 30.89
C LEU A 41 31.60 -7.87 30.87
N HIS A 42 30.96 -8.98 31.20
CA HIS A 42 29.53 -9.10 31.39
C HIS A 42 28.97 -8.22 32.53
N SER A 43 29.82 -7.80 33.48
CA SER A 43 29.45 -6.85 34.53
C SER A 43 29.41 -5.38 34.06
N ASN A 44 29.94 -5.09 32.88
CA ASN A 44 29.88 -3.76 32.30
C ASN A 44 28.53 -3.53 31.58
N LEU A 45 27.60 -2.80 32.23
CA LEU A 45 26.23 -2.58 31.77
C LEU A 45 26.17 -1.95 30.39
N ASN A 46 27.09 -1.03 30.04
CA ASN A 46 27.14 -0.38 28.74
C ASN A 46 27.50 -1.37 27.62
N LEU A 47 28.45 -2.28 27.86
CA LEU A 47 28.77 -3.33 26.90
C LEU A 47 27.64 -4.34 26.75
N LEU A 48 26.98 -4.67 27.85
CA LEU A 48 25.83 -5.56 27.85
C LEU A 48 24.66 -4.98 27.09
N ALA A 49 24.34 -3.71 27.31
CA ALA A 49 23.30 -3.00 26.54
C ALA A 49 23.63 -2.95 25.04
N LYS A 50 24.92 -2.73 24.70
CA LYS A 50 25.37 -2.74 23.30
C LYS A 50 25.26 -4.13 22.68
N PHE A 51 25.56 -5.18 23.42
CA PHE A 51 25.38 -6.56 22.99
C PHE A 51 23.89 -6.86 22.71
N ILE A 52 22.99 -6.52 23.63
CA ILE A 52 21.54 -6.69 23.46
C ILE A 52 21.03 -5.91 22.24
N THR A 53 21.46 -4.66 22.05
CA THR A 53 21.09 -3.86 20.87
C THR A 53 21.60 -4.50 19.57
N THR A 54 22.78 -5.12 19.60
CA THR A 54 23.33 -5.84 18.44
C THR A 54 22.51 -7.10 18.14
N CYS A 55 22.06 -7.83 19.18
CA CYS A 55 21.10 -8.94 19.02
C CYS A 55 19.83 -8.49 18.31
N GLY A 56 19.24 -7.36 18.71
CA GLY A 56 18.05 -6.80 18.06
C GLY A 56 18.29 -6.46 16.58
N SER A 57 19.42 -5.84 16.27
CA SER A 57 19.80 -5.52 14.88
C SER A 57 20.03 -6.77 14.03
N LEU A 58 20.63 -7.81 14.60
CA LEU A 58 20.85 -9.08 13.91
C LEU A 58 19.53 -9.85 13.70
N ALA A 59 18.63 -9.82 14.67
CA ALA A 59 17.31 -10.42 14.58
C ALA A 59 16.47 -9.81 13.45
N LEU A 60 16.62 -8.52 13.18
CA LEU A 60 15.98 -7.84 12.02
C LEU A 60 16.54 -8.33 10.67
N SER A 61 17.84 -8.66 10.62
CA SER A 61 18.49 -9.14 9.39
C SER A 61 18.31 -10.64 9.13
N LEU A 62 17.94 -11.43 10.16
CA LEU A 62 17.76 -12.88 10.10
C LEU A 62 16.39 -13.29 10.67
N PRO A 63 15.30 -13.10 9.92
CA PRO A 63 13.93 -13.34 10.41
C PRO A 63 13.69 -14.76 10.92
N ASN A 64 14.31 -15.77 10.33
CA ASN A 64 14.17 -17.18 10.72
C ASN A 64 14.76 -17.49 12.10
N ASP A 65 15.82 -16.78 12.51
CA ASP A 65 16.51 -16.96 13.78
C ASP A 65 16.14 -15.88 14.81
N ALA A 66 15.31 -14.91 14.42
CA ALA A 66 15.00 -13.71 15.21
C ALA A 66 14.54 -14.02 16.65
N VAL A 67 13.62 -14.98 16.79
CA VAL A 67 13.06 -15.38 18.08
C VAL A 67 14.15 -16.00 18.98
N SER A 68 15.01 -16.85 18.43
CA SER A 68 16.11 -17.50 19.15
C SER A 68 17.15 -16.48 19.62
N ILE A 69 17.51 -15.53 18.74
CA ILE A 69 18.48 -14.46 19.06
C ILE A 69 17.96 -13.59 20.21
N VAL A 70 16.70 -13.17 20.15
CA VAL A 70 16.09 -12.31 21.18
C VAL A 70 15.86 -13.07 22.48
N HIS A 71 15.50 -14.35 22.41
CA HIS A 71 15.44 -15.21 23.59
C HIS A 71 16.81 -15.30 24.28
N HIS A 72 17.90 -15.48 23.52
CA HIS A 72 19.26 -15.45 24.09
C HIS A 72 19.59 -14.11 24.73
N ALA A 73 19.26 -12.99 24.07
CA ALA A 73 19.43 -11.64 24.64
C ALA A 73 18.64 -11.49 25.96
N ARG A 74 17.43 -12.04 26.03
CA ARG A 74 16.59 -12.02 27.24
C ARG A 74 17.21 -12.86 28.36
N CYS A 75 17.71 -14.06 28.09
CA CYS A 75 18.41 -14.87 29.11
C CYS A 75 19.62 -14.14 29.67
N VAL A 76 20.39 -13.47 28.80
CA VAL A 76 21.54 -12.66 29.24
C VAL A 76 21.08 -11.47 30.08
N PHE A 77 20.03 -10.77 29.68
CA PHE A 77 19.46 -9.68 30.48
C PHE A 77 19.01 -10.15 31.86
N ASP A 78 18.30 -11.26 31.97
CA ASP A 78 17.74 -11.78 33.22
C ASP A 78 18.83 -12.22 34.21
N GLN A 79 20.00 -12.70 33.72
CA GLN A 79 21.14 -13.04 34.57
C GLN A 79 21.77 -11.83 35.27
N TYR A 80 21.73 -10.65 34.61
CA TYR A 80 22.41 -9.43 35.10
C TYR A 80 21.45 -8.31 35.50
N ASN A 81 20.17 -8.60 35.52
CA ASN A 81 19.11 -7.62 35.75
C ASN A 81 19.14 -7.05 37.22
N GLN A 82 19.85 -7.68 38.19
CA GLN A 82 19.91 -7.18 39.58
C GLN A 82 20.48 -5.76 39.71
N HIS A 83 21.34 -5.35 38.79
CA HIS A 83 21.97 -4.04 38.73
C HIS A 83 21.62 -3.26 37.45
N CYS A 84 20.48 -3.59 36.79
CA CYS A 84 20.15 -2.96 35.52
C CYS A 84 19.87 -1.45 35.71
N ASP A 85 20.50 -0.65 34.86
CA ASP A 85 20.18 0.75 34.68
C ASP A 85 19.05 0.95 33.64
N GLU A 86 18.57 2.18 33.54
CA GLU A 86 17.55 2.54 32.55
C GLU A 86 17.98 2.21 31.11
N PHE A 87 19.26 2.41 30.78
CA PHE A 87 19.78 2.20 29.43
C PHE A 87 19.75 0.72 29.02
N LEU A 88 20.12 -0.19 29.92
CA LEU A 88 20.05 -1.64 29.70
C LEU A 88 18.59 -2.11 29.51
N CYS A 89 17.67 -1.61 30.35
CA CYS A 89 16.25 -1.90 30.27
C CYS A 89 15.67 -1.43 28.92
N ASN A 90 15.97 -0.21 28.52
CA ASN A 90 15.51 0.36 27.25
C ASN A 90 16.08 -0.40 26.05
N SER A 91 17.33 -0.89 26.13
CA SER A 91 17.92 -1.73 25.08
C SER A 91 17.16 -3.04 24.90
N MET A 92 16.70 -3.67 25.98
CA MET A 92 15.90 -4.90 25.91
C MET A 92 14.47 -4.64 25.41
N ILE A 93 13.82 -3.57 25.87
CA ILE A 93 12.49 -3.13 25.39
C ILE A 93 12.52 -2.92 23.87
N ASN A 94 13.49 -2.15 23.38
CA ASN A 94 13.63 -1.88 21.94
C ASN A 94 13.95 -3.15 21.12
N THR A 95 14.71 -4.09 21.69
CA THR A 95 15.04 -5.36 21.04
C THR A 95 13.79 -6.22 20.83
N HIS A 96 12.88 -6.28 21.78
CA HIS A 96 11.60 -6.98 21.62
C HIS A 96 10.70 -6.30 20.58
N PHE A 97 10.62 -4.96 20.56
CA PHE A 97 9.84 -4.24 19.55
C PHE A 97 10.38 -4.47 18.13
N ALA A 98 11.71 -4.59 17.97
CA ALA A 98 12.35 -4.83 16.67
C ALA A 98 11.83 -6.11 15.99
N ILE A 99 11.53 -7.17 16.74
CA ILE A 99 11.01 -8.44 16.21
C ILE A 99 9.48 -8.57 16.29
N ARG A 100 8.80 -7.47 16.53
CA ARG A 100 7.33 -7.41 16.66
C ARG A 100 6.74 -8.29 17.78
N GLN A 101 7.49 -8.56 18.83
CA GLN A 101 6.99 -9.21 20.04
C GLN A 101 6.37 -8.17 20.98
N PHE A 102 5.18 -7.71 20.66
CA PHE A 102 4.56 -6.54 21.28
C PHE A 102 4.14 -6.71 22.74
N SER A 103 3.83 -7.91 23.20
CA SER A 103 3.43 -8.17 24.60
C SER A 103 4.62 -8.15 25.59
N GLN A 104 5.77 -8.62 25.16
CA GLN A 104 6.95 -8.80 26.01
C GLN A 104 7.53 -7.50 26.61
N PRO A 105 7.66 -6.38 25.85
CA PRO A 105 8.12 -5.11 26.39
C PRO A 105 7.27 -4.59 27.54
N PHE A 106 5.94 -4.71 27.43
CA PHE A 106 5.02 -4.26 28.47
C PHE A 106 5.06 -5.13 29.72
N THR A 107 5.18 -6.45 29.53
CA THR A 107 5.37 -7.38 30.64
C THR A 107 6.68 -7.06 31.37
N LEU A 108 7.78 -6.91 30.62
CA LEU A 108 9.07 -6.52 31.19
C LEU A 108 8.98 -5.19 31.95
N PHE A 109 8.33 -4.19 31.40
CA PHE A 109 8.16 -2.90 32.06
C PHE A 109 7.35 -2.99 33.36
N ARG A 110 6.25 -3.79 33.36
CA ARG A 110 5.45 -4.04 34.57
C ARG A 110 6.26 -4.76 35.64
N ASP A 111 7.03 -5.79 35.26
CA ASP A 111 7.86 -6.57 36.17
C ASP A 111 8.96 -5.70 36.80
N LEU A 112 9.66 -4.91 35.99
CA LEU A 112 10.68 -3.97 36.45
C LEU A 112 10.12 -2.94 37.44
N ARG A 113 8.94 -2.40 37.19
CA ARG A 113 8.28 -1.47 38.10
C ARG A 113 7.82 -2.12 39.40
N ARG A 114 7.38 -3.38 39.35
CA ARG A 114 6.87 -4.10 40.51
C ARG A 114 8.01 -4.61 41.40
N GLU A 115 9.07 -5.14 40.81
CA GLU A 115 10.15 -5.80 41.53
C GLU A 115 11.29 -4.85 41.94
N LYS A 116 11.42 -3.72 41.21
CA LYS A 116 12.57 -2.81 41.33
C LYS A 116 12.15 -1.35 41.46
N SER A 117 11.07 -1.08 42.15
CA SER A 117 10.54 0.28 42.34
C SER A 117 11.53 1.28 42.92
N GLU A 118 12.57 0.82 43.66
CA GLU A 118 13.61 1.67 44.25
C GLU A 118 14.80 1.92 43.31
N THR A 119 15.07 1.03 42.36
CA THR A 119 16.27 1.09 41.51
C THR A 119 15.96 1.41 40.04
N PHE A 120 14.76 1.10 39.57
CA PHE A 120 14.32 1.40 38.21
C PHE A 120 13.32 2.57 38.20
N ILE A 121 13.80 3.75 37.87
CA ILE A 121 12.99 4.95 37.65
C ILE A 121 12.91 5.16 36.14
N PRO A 122 11.73 4.89 35.51
CA PRO A 122 11.59 5.09 34.08
C PRO A 122 11.67 6.57 33.73
N GLY A 123 12.53 6.92 32.80
CA GLY A 123 12.69 8.27 32.27
C GLY A 123 11.99 8.50 30.94
N GLY A 124 12.21 9.67 30.36
CA GLY A 124 11.61 10.07 29.07
C GLY A 124 11.91 9.10 27.92
N TYR A 125 13.10 8.52 27.88
CA TYR A 125 13.48 7.52 26.85
C TYR A 125 12.69 6.21 26.99
N THR A 126 12.47 5.74 28.21
CA THR A 126 11.66 4.53 28.48
C THR A 126 10.22 4.75 27.99
N PHE A 127 9.62 5.87 28.36
CA PHE A 127 8.26 6.20 27.97
C PHE A 127 8.13 6.39 26.45
N THR A 128 9.06 7.10 25.83
CA THR A 128 9.10 7.28 24.37
C THR A 128 9.19 5.95 23.64
N ALA A 129 10.02 5.01 24.10
CA ALA A 129 10.14 3.69 23.49
C ALA A 129 8.86 2.87 23.60
N LEU A 130 8.23 2.85 24.77
CA LEU A 130 6.97 2.14 25.00
C LEU A 130 5.80 2.73 24.19
N ILE A 131 5.68 4.06 24.18
CA ILE A 131 4.61 4.77 23.46
C ILE A 131 4.73 4.54 21.95
N LYS A 132 5.94 4.68 21.38
CA LYS A 132 6.19 4.36 19.95
C LYS A 132 5.88 2.90 19.63
N GLY A 133 6.21 1.99 20.55
CA GLY A 133 5.84 0.59 20.44
C GLY A 133 4.31 0.40 20.38
N CYS A 134 3.55 1.08 21.25
CA CYS A 134 2.08 1.05 21.23
C CYS A 134 1.51 1.55 19.90
N GLY A 135 2.02 2.65 19.36
CA GLY A 135 1.61 3.20 18.07
C GLY A 135 1.82 2.22 16.92
N SER A 136 3.00 1.58 16.89
CA SER A 136 3.36 0.63 15.82
C SER A 136 2.54 -0.68 15.83
N CYS A 137 2.01 -1.09 16.99
CA CYS A 137 1.21 -2.32 17.13
C CYS A 137 -0.28 -2.09 17.39
N LEU A 138 -0.75 -0.85 17.35
CA LEU A 138 -2.13 -0.45 17.65
C LEU A 138 -2.63 -0.95 19.03
N ALA A 139 -1.74 -1.07 20.01
CA ALA A 139 -2.01 -1.56 21.36
C ALA A 139 -2.63 -0.46 22.22
N LYS A 140 -3.88 -0.10 21.98
CA LYS A 140 -4.58 1.00 22.68
C LYS A 140 -4.63 0.83 24.20
N ARG A 141 -4.87 -0.39 24.69
CA ARG A 141 -4.99 -0.67 26.12
C ARG A 141 -3.66 -0.45 26.85
N GLU A 142 -2.60 -1.00 26.31
CA GLU A 142 -1.23 -0.84 26.85
C GLU A 142 -0.79 0.63 26.74
N GLY A 143 -1.15 1.30 25.65
CA GLY A 143 -0.89 2.73 25.46
C GLY A 143 -1.55 3.60 26.52
N LEU A 144 -2.80 3.34 26.89
CA LEU A 144 -3.51 4.05 27.97
C LEU A 144 -2.87 3.76 29.34
N GLU A 145 -2.42 2.53 29.59
CA GLU A 145 -1.70 2.18 30.80
C GLU A 145 -0.38 2.97 30.93
N VAL A 146 0.42 2.98 29.85
CA VAL A 146 1.67 3.74 29.81
C VAL A 146 1.40 5.24 29.96
N HIS A 147 0.38 5.78 29.30
CA HIS A 147 -0.04 7.18 29.42
C HIS A 147 -0.37 7.52 30.88
N GLY A 148 -1.17 6.70 31.57
CA GLY A 148 -1.47 6.90 33.00
C GLY A 148 -0.21 6.95 33.88
N VAL A 149 0.82 6.16 33.55
CA VAL A 149 2.11 6.19 34.24
C VAL A 149 2.90 7.45 33.92
N VAL A 150 2.90 7.89 32.66
CA VAL A 150 3.52 9.15 32.20
C VAL A 150 2.94 10.35 32.94
N VAL A 151 1.60 10.42 33.04
CA VAL A 151 0.89 11.47 33.81
C VAL A 151 1.34 11.46 35.27
N LYS A 152 1.33 10.28 35.90
CA LYS A 152 1.69 10.12 37.31
C LYS A 152 3.14 10.53 37.62
N ASN A 153 4.05 10.34 36.68
CA ASN A 153 5.46 10.69 36.84
C ASN A 153 5.81 12.09 36.32
N GLY A 154 4.82 12.87 35.85
CA GLY A 154 5.01 14.26 35.41
C GLY A 154 5.68 14.43 34.04
N PHE A 155 5.77 13.37 33.21
CA PHE A 155 6.41 13.42 31.89
C PHE A 155 5.47 13.86 30.74
N CYS A 156 4.22 14.23 31.04
CA CYS A 156 3.28 14.67 29.99
C CYS A 156 3.74 15.91 29.21
N LEU A 157 4.49 16.78 29.89
CA LEU A 157 5.00 18.03 29.30
C LEU A 157 6.43 17.88 28.76
N ASP A 158 7.03 16.69 28.89
CA ASP A 158 8.30 16.41 28.24
C ASP A 158 8.11 16.37 26.72
N LEU A 159 8.95 17.11 25.99
CA LEU A 159 8.81 17.31 24.55
C LEU A 159 8.80 16.00 23.75
N TYR A 160 9.69 15.06 24.07
CA TYR A 160 9.81 13.79 23.35
C TYR A 160 8.69 12.81 23.69
N VAL A 161 8.30 12.76 24.97
CA VAL A 161 7.19 11.93 25.45
C VAL A 161 5.88 12.47 24.92
N GLY A 162 5.66 13.77 25.00
CA GLY A 162 4.47 14.45 24.49
C GLY A 162 4.29 14.24 22.98
N THR A 163 5.34 14.44 22.18
CA THR A 163 5.31 14.15 20.74
C THR A 163 4.90 12.70 20.46
N SER A 164 5.48 11.75 21.21
CA SER A 164 5.17 10.33 21.01
C SER A 164 3.74 9.99 21.45
N LEU A 165 3.19 10.66 22.47
CA LEU A 165 1.79 10.53 22.88
C LEU A 165 0.82 11.06 21.82
N VAL A 166 1.16 12.18 21.20
CA VAL A 166 0.40 12.75 20.08
C VAL A 166 0.37 11.76 18.90
N ASP A 167 1.52 11.21 18.53
CA ASP A 167 1.63 10.23 17.42
C ASP A 167 0.91 8.90 17.73
N MET A 168 0.91 8.47 18.99
CA MET A 168 0.24 7.24 19.43
C MET A 168 -1.29 7.40 19.53
N SER A 169 -1.79 8.59 19.88
CA SER A 169 -3.21 8.79 20.11
C SER A 169 -3.98 8.57 18.82
N GLY A 170 -4.68 7.47 18.67
CA GLY A 170 -5.56 7.22 17.51
C GLY A 170 -6.78 8.17 17.45
N ASP A 171 -6.93 9.04 18.43
CA ASP A 171 -7.96 10.07 18.53
C ASP A 171 -7.30 11.46 18.48
N MET A 172 -7.49 12.15 17.35
CA MET A 172 -6.93 13.49 17.15
C MET A 172 -7.49 14.55 18.10
N SER A 173 -8.63 14.31 18.74
CA SER A 173 -9.18 15.23 19.74
C SER A 173 -8.35 15.20 21.03
N GLU A 174 -7.90 14.03 21.46
CA GLU A 174 -6.99 13.88 22.59
C GLU A 174 -5.58 14.38 22.25
N ALA A 175 -5.07 14.04 21.05
CA ALA A 175 -3.80 14.56 20.55
C ALA A 175 -3.78 16.09 20.55
N ARG A 176 -4.88 16.72 20.13
CA ARG A 176 -5.02 18.19 20.11
C ARG A 176 -4.98 18.78 21.51
N LYS A 177 -5.66 18.18 22.48
CA LYS A 177 -5.62 18.63 23.89
C LYS A 177 -4.19 18.57 24.45
N LEU A 178 -3.47 17.47 24.20
CA LEU A 178 -2.08 17.33 24.61
C LEU A 178 -1.20 18.39 23.95
N PHE A 179 -1.35 18.58 22.64
CA PHE A 179 -0.62 19.59 21.88
C PHE A 179 -0.86 21.00 22.46
N ASP A 180 -2.11 21.34 22.77
CA ASP A 180 -2.47 22.67 23.29
C ASP A 180 -1.96 22.90 24.73
N LEU A 181 -1.77 21.84 25.53
CA LEU A 181 -1.19 21.90 26.88
C LEU A 181 0.33 22.00 26.90
N MET A 182 1.03 21.64 25.82
CA MET A 182 2.50 21.68 25.78
C MET A 182 2.99 23.13 25.76
N PRO A 183 3.87 23.51 26.72
CA PRO A 183 4.39 24.88 26.80
C PRO A 183 5.34 25.19 25.65
N ASP A 184 6.20 24.23 25.30
CA ASP A 184 7.16 24.34 24.20
C ASP A 184 6.76 23.34 23.10
N ARG A 185 6.68 23.83 21.87
CA ARG A 185 6.32 23.05 20.69
C ARG A 185 7.38 23.19 19.64
N ASP A 186 8.12 22.13 19.42
CA ASP A 186 9.13 22.09 18.35
C ASP A 186 8.51 21.65 17.01
N VAL A 187 9.33 21.66 15.97
CA VAL A 187 8.94 21.24 14.62
C VAL A 187 8.45 19.78 14.60
N ALA A 188 8.97 18.91 15.49
CA ALA A 188 8.59 17.51 15.53
C ALA A 188 7.16 17.31 16.04
N VAL A 189 6.74 18.06 17.08
CA VAL A 189 5.36 18.05 17.60
C VAL A 189 4.37 18.54 16.54
N PHE A 190 4.69 19.64 15.86
CA PHE A 190 3.86 20.14 14.76
C PHE A 190 3.74 19.11 13.63
N ASN A 191 4.87 18.48 13.22
CA ASN A 191 4.85 17.48 12.17
C ASN A 191 4.01 16.26 12.56
N ALA A 192 4.07 15.80 13.82
CA ALA A 192 3.24 14.70 14.30
C ALA A 192 1.74 15.03 14.22
N MET A 193 1.34 16.24 14.63
CA MET A 193 -0.04 16.70 14.52
C MET A 193 -0.51 16.85 13.07
N ILE A 194 0.33 17.43 12.20
CA ILE A 194 0.05 17.56 10.77
C ILE A 194 -0.15 16.18 10.15
N ASP A 195 0.76 15.23 10.40
CA ASP A 195 0.66 13.87 9.87
C ASP A 195 -0.62 13.15 10.35
N GLY A 196 -1.00 13.34 11.61
CA GLY A 196 -2.25 12.83 12.16
C GLY A 196 -3.49 13.39 11.43
N TYR A 197 -3.55 14.70 11.21
CA TYR A 197 -4.67 15.31 10.48
C TYR A 197 -4.68 14.91 8.99
N VAL A 198 -3.52 14.79 8.36
CA VAL A 198 -3.38 14.29 6.98
C VAL A 198 -3.94 12.88 6.85
N LYS A 199 -3.59 11.96 7.75
CA LYS A 199 -4.11 10.58 7.74
C LYS A 199 -5.63 10.48 7.90
N LEU A 200 -6.24 11.45 8.59
CA LEU A 200 -7.70 11.56 8.73
C LEU A 200 -8.38 12.33 7.58
N GLY A 201 -7.62 12.85 6.62
CA GLY A 201 -8.15 13.67 5.53
C GLY A 201 -8.56 15.09 5.95
N CYS A 202 -8.22 15.52 7.17
CA CYS A 202 -8.56 16.84 7.71
C CYS A 202 -7.53 17.90 7.26
N MET A 203 -7.43 18.13 5.95
CA MET A 203 -6.37 18.97 5.37
C MET A 203 -6.42 20.44 5.81
N GLU A 204 -7.61 20.98 6.12
CA GLU A 204 -7.76 22.34 6.59
C GLU A 204 -7.09 22.56 7.95
N LEU A 205 -7.26 21.59 8.88
CA LEU A 205 -6.63 21.64 10.20
C LEU A 205 -5.11 21.42 10.10
N ALA A 206 -4.67 20.54 9.21
CA ALA A 206 -3.25 20.35 8.93
C ALA A 206 -2.61 21.63 8.40
N LYS A 207 -3.29 22.34 7.49
CA LYS A 207 -2.84 23.61 6.92
C LYS A 207 -2.78 24.72 7.98
N ASP A 208 -3.80 24.85 8.82
CA ASP A 208 -3.79 25.83 9.92
C ASP A 208 -2.55 25.65 10.82
N LEU A 209 -2.24 24.42 11.19
CA LEU A 209 -1.04 24.12 11.99
C LEU A 209 0.24 24.42 11.22
N PHE A 210 0.31 24.05 9.95
CA PHE A 210 1.46 24.32 9.10
C PHE A 210 1.71 25.83 8.96
N ASP A 211 0.67 26.62 8.76
CA ASP A 211 0.77 28.07 8.63
C ASP A 211 1.24 28.74 9.93
N ARG A 212 0.86 28.20 11.09
CA ARG A 212 1.28 28.65 12.42
C ARG A 212 2.71 28.28 12.79
N MET A 213 3.35 27.35 12.08
CA MET A 213 4.76 27.00 12.32
C MET A 213 5.67 28.19 11.98
N VAL A 214 6.54 28.57 12.91
CA VAL A 214 7.58 29.59 12.69
C VAL A 214 8.64 29.03 11.76
N ASP A 215 9.18 27.86 12.11
CA ASP A 215 10.20 27.17 11.32
C ASP A 215 9.60 25.96 10.65
N LYS A 216 9.73 25.86 9.33
CA LYS A 216 9.23 24.76 8.51
C LYS A 216 10.41 24.01 7.92
N ASN A 217 10.54 22.71 8.26
CA ASN A 217 11.58 21.87 7.69
C ASN A 217 11.05 21.06 6.48
N VAL A 218 11.96 20.34 5.82
CA VAL A 218 11.62 19.51 4.65
C VAL A 218 10.53 18.48 4.98
N ILE A 219 10.49 17.96 6.20
CA ILE A 219 9.47 16.97 6.63
C ILE A 219 8.11 17.63 6.65
N SER A 220 7.99 18.84 7.26
CA SER A 220 6.71 19.59 7.30
C SER A 220 6.13 19.82 5.91
N TRP A 221 6.95 20.29 4.97
CA TRP A 221 6.55 20.49 3.58
C TRP A 221 6.15 19.19 2.89
N THR A 222 6.96 18.13 3.06
CA THR A 222 6.69 16.83 2.41
C THR A 222 5.42 16.17 2.94
N SER A 223 5.14 16.27 4.26
CA SER A 223 3.88 15.78 4.85
C SER A 223 2.66 16.49 4.27
N MET A 224 2.72 17.82 4.12
CA MET A 224 1.63 18.58 3.49
C MET A 224 1.43 18.22 2.03
N ILE A 225 2.51 18.12 1.24
CA ILE A 225 2.46 17.71 -0.18
C ILE A 225 1.84 16.31 -0.30
N SER A 226 2.32 15.36 0.49
CA SER A 226 1.78 13.99 0.49
C SER A 226 0.31 13.96 0.90
N GLY A 227 -0.06 14.74 1.91
CA GLY A 227 -1.43 14.86 2.39
C GLY A 227 -2.40 15.38 1.32
N TYR A 228 -2.05 16.47 0.66
CA TYR A 228 -2.85 17.00 -0.45
C TYR A 228 -2.97 15.99 -1.59
N CYS A 229 -1.87 15.30 -1.96
CA CYS A 229 -1.92 14.24 -2.98
C CYS A 229 -2.83 13.06 -2.59
N GLN A 230 -2.80 12.63 -1.33
CA GLN A 230 -3.65 11.53 -0.83
C GLN A 230 -5.15 11.90 -0.83
N ASN A 231 -5.45 13.17 -0.59
CA ASN A 231 -6.82 13.69 -0.60
C ASN A 231 -7.31 14.11 -2.01
N GLY A 232 -6.51 13.89 -3.05
CA GLY A 232 -6.87 14.19 -4.44
C GLY A 232 -6.64 15.64 -4.87
N ASP A 233 -6.25 16.54 -3.95
CA ASP A 233 -5.96 17.95 -4.27
C ASP A 233 -4.49 18.12 -4.72
N VAL A 234 -4.22 17.60 -5.91
CA VAL A 234 -2.87 17.60 -6.48
C VAL A 234 -2.38 19.00 -6.83
N ASP A 235 -3.30 19.91 -7.11
CA ASP A 235 -2.96 21.28 -7.50
C ASP A 235 -2.46 22.08 -6.29
N SER A 236 -3.09 21.94 -5.12
CA SER A 236 -2.57 22.49 -3.86
C SER A 236 -1.23 21.86 -3.48
N ALA A 237 -1.06 20.54 -3.66
CA ALA A 237 0.23 19.88 -3.47
C ALA A 237 1.31 20.48 -4.36
N ARG A 238 0.96 20.75 -5.62
CA ARG A 238 1.89 21.35 -6.59
C ARG A 238 2.29 22.78 -6.19
N LEU A 239 1.36 23.60 -5.74
CA LEU A 239 1.64 24.95 -5.25
C LEU A 239 2.61 24.91 -4.04
N MET A 240 2.35 24.00 -3.08
CA MET A 240 3.24 23.80 -1.93
C MET A 240 4.65 23.38 -2.38
N PHE A 241 4.73 22.44 -3.33
CA PHE A 241 6.00 22.00 -3.89
C PHE A 241 6.76 23.16 -4.58
N ASP A 242 6.07 24.00 -5.35
CA ASP A 242 6.74 25.08 -6.08
C ASP A 242 7.25 26.20 -5.15
N VAL A 243 6.50 26.53 -4.10
CA VAL A 243 6.87 27.56 -3.09
C VAL A 243 8.02 27.10 -2.17
N MET A 244 8.20 25.78 -2.00
CA MET A 244 9.26 25.24 -1.15
C MET A 244 10.65 25.64 -1.67
N ASN A 245 11.47 26.32 -0.83
CA ASN A 245 12.78 26.82 -1.21
C ASN A 245 13.79 25.69 -1.42
N GLU A 246 13.91 24.79 -0.44
CA GLU A 246 14.88 23.69 -0.48
C GLU A 246 14.13 22.36 -0.70
N LYS A 247 14.34 21.78 -1.87
CA LYS A 247 13.75 20.50 -2.25
C LYS A 247 14.80 19.40 -2.16
N ASN A 248 14.44 18.26 -1.55
CA ASN A 248 15.28 17.07 -1.55
C ASN A 248 14.63 15.93 -2.36
N VAL A 249 15.34 14.82 -2.52
CA VAL A 249 14.85 13.65 -3.28
C VAL A 249 13.50 13.13 -2.73
N PHE A 250 13.28 13.21 -1.42
CA PHE A 250 12.00 12.75 -0.81
C PHE A 250 10.83 13.63 -1.25
N THR A 251 11.02 14.95 -1.31
CA THR A 251 9.97 15.89 -1.75
C THR A 251 9.62 15.67 -3.24
N TRP A 252 10.64 15.45 -4.07
CA TRP A 252 10.44 15.12 -5.49
C TRP A 252 9.66 13.81 -5.64
N ASN A 253 10.05 12.77 -4.90
CA ASN A 253 9.37 11.46 -4.92
C ASN A 253 7.93 11.56 -4.46
N ALA A 254 7.66 12.34 -3.39
CA ALA A 254 6.29 12.55 -2.89
C ALA A 254 5.39 13.20 -3.97
N MET A 255 5.90 14.22 -4.67
CA MET A 255 5.12 14.89 -5.71
C MET A 255 4.95 14.03 -6.97
N ILE A 256 6.00 13.32 -7.42
CA ILE A 256 5.93 12.37 -8.55
C ILE A 256 4.94 11.25 -8.22
N GLY A 257 5.07 10.62 -7.05
CA GLY A 257 4.15 9.56 -6.60
C GLY A 257 2.72 10.07 -6.46
N GLY A 258 2.56 11.30 -5.95
CA GLY A 258 1.26 11.98 -5.85
C GLY A 258 0.57 12.15 -7.21
N TYR A 259 1.30 12.58 -8.23
CA TYR A 259 0.78 12.64 -9.59
C TYR A 259 0.37 11.26 -10.12
N CYS A 260 1.20 10.23 -9.92
CA CYS A 260 0.89 8.87 -10.35
C CYS A 260 -0.36 8.31 -9.66
N HIS A 261 -0.48 8.51 -8.34
CA HIS A 261 -1.65 8.07 -7.57
C HIS A 261 -2.95 8.70 -8.08
N ASN A 262 -2.89 9.96 -8.48
CA ASN A 262 -4.03 10.72 -8.98
C ASN A 262 -4.20 10.64 -10.51
N LYS A 263 -3.61 9.64 -11.17
CA LYS A 263 -3.73 9.41 -12.64
C LYS A 263 -3.25 10.57 -13.52
N ARG A 264 -2.40 11.44 -12.99
CA ARG A 264 -1.78 12.56 -13.72
C ARG A 264 -0.38 12.18 -14.23
N SER A 265 -0.32 11.08 -14.99
CA SER A 265 0.93 10.42 -15.40
C SER A 265 1.82 11.32 -16.29
N HIS A 266 1.24 12.20 -17.11
CA HIS A 266 2.00 13.16 -17.91
C HIS A 266 2.77 14.18 -17.06
N GLU A 267 2.13 14.69 -16.01
CA GLU A 267 2.77 15.63 -15.07
C GLU A 267 3.86 14.96 -14.25
N ALA A 268 3.64 13.69 -13.86
CA ALA A 268 4.68 12.90 -13.20
C ALA A 268 5.94 12.81 -14.06
N LEU A 269 5.80 12.49 -15.36
CA LEU A 269 6.93 12.41 -16.29
C LEU A 269 7.61 13.76 -16.51
N ARG A 270 6.85 14.86 -16.64
CA ARG A 270 7.40 16.22 -16.75
C ARG A 270 8.22 16.57 -15.51
N LEU A 271 7.69 16.24 -14.33
CA LEU A 271 8.37 16.51 -13.06
C LEU A 271 9.64 15.68 -12.91
N PHE A 272 9.59 14.40 -13.26
CA PHE A 272 10.75 13.51 -13.26
C PHE A 272 11.87 14.02 -14.20
N ARG A 273 11.53 14.45 -15.42
CA ARG A 273 12.50 15.07 -16.33
C ARG A 273 13.12 16.34 -15.74
N LYS A 274 12.32 17.17 -15.05
CA LYS A 274 12.84 18.37 -14.35
C LYS A 274 13.80 18.00 -13.22
N MET A 275 13.50 16.93 -12.47
CA MET A 275 14.40 16.38 -11.45
C MET A 275 15.73 15.94 -12.04
N GLN A 276 15.72 15.24 -13.18
CA GLN A 276 16.94 14.77 -13.87
C GLN A 276 17.83 15.92 -14.35
N LEU A 277 17.25 17.05 -14.74
CA LEU A 277 18.00 18.25 -15.16
C LEU A 277 18.63 19.00 -13.99
N SER A 278 18.22 18.70 -12.76
CA SER A 278 18.78 19.30 -11.55
C SER A 278 20.07 18.56 -11.16
N ALA A 279 21.21 19.19 -11.30
CA ALA A 279 22.52 18.57 -11.04
C ALA A 279 22.71 18.07 -9.60
N SER A 280 21.89 18.55 -8.65
CA SER A 280 21.97 18.20 -7.23
C SER A 280 21.07 17.02 -6.83
N MET A 281 20.21 16.50 -7.74
CA MET A 281 19.19 15.50 -7.40
C MET A 281 19.44 14.20 -8.18
N GLU A 282 19.97 13.20 -7.51
CA GLU A 282 20.13 11.87 -8.09
C GLU A 282 18.91 10.99 -7.76
N PRO A 283 18.23 10.40 -8.78
CA PRO A 283 17.15 9.45 -8.54
C PRO A 283 17.63 8.25 -7.70
N ASN A 284 16.81 7.81 -6.76
CA ASN A 284 17.07 6.65 -5.92
C ASN A 284 16.03 5.55 -6.18
N GLU A 285 16.08 4.46 -5.40
CA GLU A 285 15.11 3.36 -5.44
C GLU A 285 13.65 3.87 -5.38
N ILE A 286 13.36 4.77 -4.44
CA ILE A 286 12.00 5.31 -4.25
C ILE A 286 11.57 6.14 -5.48
N THR A 287 12.51 6.87 -6.11
CA THR A 287 12.22 7.61 -7.35
C THR A 287 11.80 6.66 -8.48
N VAL A 288 12.52 5.54 -8.63
CA VAL A 288 12.20 4.51 -9.64
C VAL A 288 10.80 3.95 -9.37
N LEU A 289 10.51 3.54 -8.13
CA LEU A 289 9.20 3.02 -7.74
C LEU A 289 8.08 4.04 -7.94
N SER A 290 8.35 5.32 -7.72
CA SER A 290 7.36 6.38 -7.89
C SER A 290 7.01 6.66 -9.35
N ILE A 291 7.97 6.50 -10.29
CA ILE A 291 7.74 6.89 -11.70
C ILE A 291 7.29 5.72 -12.59
N LEU A 292 7.64 4.48 -12.25
CA LEU A 292 7.28 3.30 -13.06
C LEU A 292 5.77 3.18 -13.32
N PRO A 293 4.85 3.46 -12.38
CA PRO A 293 3.41 3.45 -12.64
C PRO A 293 2.98 4.42 -13.75
N ALA A 294 3.55 5.64 -13.80
CA ALA A 294 3.23 6.60 -14.85
C ALA A 294 3.74 6.16 -16.22
N ILE A 295 4.90 5.50 -16.26
CA ILE A 295 5.45 4.92 -17.49
C ILE A 295 4.53 3.80 -18.02
N ALA A 296 4.05 2.94 -17.10
CA ALA A 296 3.13 1.87 -17.42
C ALA A 296 1.79 2.38 -17.93
N ASP A 297 1.21 3.38 -17.26
CA ASP A 297 -0.08 3.99 -17.63
C ASP A 297 -0.04 4.65 -19.03
N LEU A 298 1.10 5.24 -19.39
CA LEU A 298 1.27 5.93 -20.69
C LEU A 298 1.84 5.03 -21.78
N GLY A 299 2.20 3.79 -21.46
CA GLY A 299 2.88 2.89 -22.40
C GLY A 299 4.25 3.43 -22.88
N ALA A 300 4.93 4.27 -22.08
CA ALA A 300 6.15 4.96 -22.45
C ALA A 300 7.39 4.02 -22.43
N LEU A 301 7.40 3.04 -23.29
CA LEU A 301 8.34 1.91 -23.33
C LEU A 301 9.81 2.35 -23.45
N ASP A 302 10.12 3.37 -24.25
CA ASP A 302 11.48 3.87 -24.42
C ASP A 302 12.05 4.41 -23.10
N LEU A 303 11.22 5.15 -22.34
CA LEU A 303 11.58 5.65 -21.02
C LEU A 303 11.69 4.49 -20.02
N GLY A 304 10.79 3.50 -20.09
CA GLY A 304 10.87 2.26 -19.31
C GLY A 304 12.19 1.53 -19.52
N GLY A 305 12.63 1.38 -20.77
CA GLY A 305 13.92 0.83 -21.13
C GLY A 305 15.12 1.65 -20.61
N TRP A 306 14.99 2.96 -20.59
CA TRP A 306 16.02 3.84 -20.00
C TRP A 306 16.08 3.65 -18.47
N ILE A 307 14.93 3.62 -17.78
CA ILE A 307 14.87 3.36 -16.33
C ILE A 307 15.47 1.98 -16.01
N HIS A 308 15.15 0.96 -16.77
CA HIS A 308 15.70 -0.38 -16.54
C HIS A 308 17.24 -0.38 -16.63
N ARG A 309 17.81 0.25 -17.66
CA ARG A 309 19.27 0.42 -17.76
C ARG A 309 19.86 1.25 -16.61
N PHE A 310 19.13 2.24 -16.11
CA PHE A 310 19.51 3.02 -14.93
C PHE A 310 19.54 2.15 -13.68
N VAL A 311 18.49 1.33 -13.46
CA VAL A 311 18.38 0.37 -12.34
C VAL A 311 19.59 -0.57 -12.33
N HIS A 312 19.91 -1.20 -13.48
CA HIS A 312 21.06 -2.10 -13.60
C HIS A 312 22.39 -1.39 -13.32
N ARG A 313 22.61 -0.21 -13.88
CA ARG A 313 23.84 0.59 -13.70
C ARG A 313 24.06 1.00 -12.24
N LYS A 314 22.98 1.29 -11.50
CA LYS A 314 23.02 1.68 -10.08
C LYS A 314 22.91 0.48 -9.12
N ARG A 315 22.84 -0.74 -9.63
CA ARG A 315 22.66 -1.97 -8.88
C ARG A 315 21.41 -1.95 -7.98
N LEU A 316 20.34 -1.32 -8.47
CA LEU A 316 19.04 -1.33 -7.81
C LEU A 316 18.23 -2.58 -8.11
N ASP A 317 18.66 -3.39 -9.08
CA ASP A 317 18.17 -4.72 -9.43
C ASP A 317 18.30 -5.76 -8.31
N ARG A 318 19.08 -5.48 -7.27
CA ARG A 318 19.12 -6.27 -6.03
C ARG A 318 17.88 -6.15 -5.16
N PHE A 319 17.04 -5.14 -5.38
CA PHE A 319 15.83 -4.93 -4.61
C PHE A 319 14.63 -5.58 -5.31
N VAL A 320 14.00 -6.54 -4.64
CA VAL A 320 12.86 -7.30 -5.18
C VAL A 320 11.71 -6.39 -5.61
N ASN A 321 11.39 -5.35 -4.82
CA ASN A 321 10.35 -4.37 -5.11
C ASN A 321 10.60 -3.60 -6.42
N VAL A 322 11.86 -3.23 -6.72
CA VAL A 322 12.22 -2.53 -7.95
C VAL A 322 12.05 -3.46 -9.16
N CYS A 323 12.53 -4.69 -9.05
CA CYS A 323 12.38 -5.67 -10.13
C CYS A 323 10.90 -6.02 -10.37
N THR A 324 10.11 -6.20 -9.30
CA THR A 324 8.66 -6.42 -9.38
C THR A 324 7.95 -5.27 -10.11
N ALA A 325 8.32 -4.03 -9.78
CA ALA A 325 7.77 -2.86 -10.46
C ALA A 325 8.17 -2.75 -11.94
N LEU A 326 9.39 -3.22 -12.31
CA LEU A 326 9.81 -3.32 -13.70
C LEU A 326 9.03 -4.41 -14.45
N VAL A 327 8.77 -5.56 -13.81
CA VAL A 327 7.93 -6.64 -14.37
C VAL A 327 6.53 -6.08 -14.67
N ASP A 328 5.89 -5.41 -13.71
CA ASP A 328 4.56 -4.81 -13.88
C ASP A 328 4.55 -3.75 -14.98
N MET A 329 5.57 -2.89 -15.02
CA MET A 329 5.70 -1.85 -16.06
C MET A 329 5.81 -2.46 -17.46
N TYR A 330 6.70 -3.44 -17.68
CA TYR A 330 6.83 -4.08 -18.98
C TYR A 330 5.56 -4.83 -19.39
N ALA A 331 4.93 -5.52 -18.45
CA ALA A 331 3.68 -6.21 -18.68
C ALA A 331 2.56 -5.28 -19.13
N LYS A 332 2.38 -4.13 -18.44
CA LYS A 332 1.38 -3.12 -18.80
C LYS A 332 1.69 -2.39 -20.11
N CYS A 333 2.97 -2.28 -20.48
CA CYS A 333 3.37 -1.77 -21.78
C CYS A 333 3.21 -2.80 -22.93
N GLY A 334 2.69 -4.00 -22.67
CA GLY A 334 2.51 -5.05 -23.68
C GLY A 334 3.77 -5.90 -23.97
N GLU A 335 4.86 -5.65 -23.27
CA GLU A 335 6.16 -6.33 -23.46
C GLU A 335 6.33 -7.50 -22.49
N ILE A 336 5.41 -8.46 -22.55
CA ILE A 336 5.39 -9.61 -21.61
C ILE A 336 6.68 -10.44 -21.63
N ARG A 337 7.35 -10.55 -22.79
CA ARG A 337 8.63 -11.26 -22.90
C ARG A 337 9.73 -10.57 -22.10
N LYS A 338 9.78 -9.22 -22.10
CA LYS A 338 10.74 -8.47 -21.29
C LYS A 338 10.39 -8.56 -19.81
N ALA A 339 9.10 -8.54 -19.45
CA ALA A 339 8.66 -8.78 -18.09
C ALA A 339 9.14 -10.14 -17.56
N ARG A 340 8.99 -11.21 -18.36
CA ARG A 340 9.48 -12.55 -18.03
C ARG A 340 11.01 -12.59 -17.85
N LEU A 341 11.78 -11.97 -18.73
CA LEU A 341 13.23 -11.91 -18.61
C LEU A 341 13.66 -11.21 -17.31
N VAL A 342 13.08 -10.04 -17.00
CA VAL A 342 13.37 -9.34 -15.73
C VAL A 342 13.07 -10.23 -14.53
N PHE A 343 11.95 -10.95 -14.56
CA PHE A 343 11.56 -11.86 -13.48
C PHE A 343 12.55 -13.02 -13.33
N GLU A 344 13.05 -13.59 -14.42
CA GLU A 344 14.04 -14.68 -14.40
C GLU A 344 15.40 -14.23 -13.85
N GLU A 345 15.80 -12.99 -14.16
CA GLU A 345 17.05 -12.39 -13.69
C GLU A 345 17.01 -11.92 -12.23
N MET A 346 15.84 -11.92 -11.57
CA MET A 346 15.72 -11.54 -10.18
C MET A 346 16.53 -12.46 -9.26
N PRO A 347 17.39 -11.89 -8.37
CA PRO A 347 18.19 -12.68 -7.43
C PRO A 347 17.34 -13.42 -6.40
N GLU A 348 16.24 -12.83 -5.99
CA GLU A 348 15.26 -13.38 -5.06
C GLU A 348 13.85 -13.08 -5.60
N LYS A 349 12.95 -14.03 -5.43
CA LYS A 349 11.55 -13.90 -5.80
C LYS A 349 10.69 -13.96 -4.55
N ASP A 350 9.61 -13.18 -4.52
CA ASP A 350 8.57 -13.22 -3.50
C ASP A 350 7.19 -13.43 -4.12
N ILE A 351 6.17 -13.59 -3.31
CA ILE A 351 4.79 -13.76 -3.78
C ILE A 351 4.34 -12.57 -4.63
N SER A 352 4.82 -11.36 -4.33
CA SER A 352 4.44 -10.16 -5.07
C SER A 352 5.00 -10.16 -6.49
N SER A 353 6.24 -10.64 -6.67
CA SER A 353 6.87 -10.76 -7.99
C SER A 353 6.19 -11.83 -8.87
N TRP A 354 5.79 -12.95 -8.27
CA TRP A 354 4.98 -13.97 -8.96
C TRP A 354 3.63 -13.40 -9.38
N ASN A 355 2.94 -12.68 -8.47
CA ASN A 355 1.64 -12.07 -8.77
C ASN A 355 1.75 -11.00 -9.86
N ALA A 356 2.83 -10.21 -9.88
CA ALA A 356 3.06 -9.21 -10.94
C ALA A 356 3.23 -9.88 -12.32
N LEU A 357 3.97 -10.98 -12.40
CA LEU A 357 4.15 -11.72 -13.65
C LEU A 357 2.85 -12.40 -14.09
N LEU A 358 2.14 -13.06 -13.18
CA LEU A 358 0.81 -13.66 -13.43
C LEU A 358 -0.18 -12.62 -13.98
N ASN A 359 -0.27 -11.47 -13.31
CA ASN A 359 -1.11 -10.36 -13.76
C ASN A 359 -0.69 -9.86 -15.15
N GLY A 360 0.61 -9.81 -15.41
CA GLY A 360 1.16 -9.46 -16.72
C GLY A 360 0.64 -10.36 -17.82
N TYR A 361 0.69 -11.68 -17.64
CA TYR A 361 0.13 -12.63 -18.59
C TYR A 361 -1.39 -12.49 -18.73
N ALA A 362 -2.10 -12.32 -17.61
CA ALA A 362 -3.55 -12.16 -17.60
C ALA A 362 -4.02 -10.94 -18.43
N VAL A 363 -3.40 -9.77 -18.19
CA VAL A 363 -3.76 -8.52 -18.87
C VAL A 363 -3.43 -8.56 -20.37
N ASN A 364 -2.38 -9.29 -20.76
CA ASN A 364 -2.00 -9.44 -22.16
C ASN A 364 -2.75 -10.58 -22.87
N GLY A 365 -3.72 -11.23 -22.23
CA GLY A 365 -4.55 -12.28 -22.83
C GLY A 365 -3.84 -13.63 -23.00
N HIS A 366 -2.77 -13.88 -22.28
CA HIS A 366 -1.98 -15.10 -22.27
C HIS A 366 -2.40 -16.02 -21.12
N GLY A 367 -3.65 -16.48 -21.10
CA GLY A 367 -4.21 -17.25 -19.98
C GLY A 367 -3.57 -18.60 -19.76
N ASN A 368 -3.18 -19.32 -20.82
CA ASN A 368 -2.51 -20.63 -20.68
C ASN A 368 -1.12 -20.47 -20.05
N GLU A 369 -0.35 -19.48 -20.51
CA GLU A 369 0.97 -19.17 -19.97
C GLU A 369 0.87 -18.66 -18.52
N ALA A 370 -0.22 -17.93 -18.16
CA ALA A 370 -0.48 -17.58 -16.77
C ALA A 370 -0.68 -18.82 -15.88
N LEU A 371 -1.39 -19.84 -16.36
CA LEU A 371 -1.55 -21.12 -15.66
C LEU A 371 -0.22 -21.87 -15.53
N GLU A 372 0.62 -21.89 -16.56
CA GLU A 372 1.96 -22.49 -16.51
C GLU A 372 2.84 -21.81 -15.45
N VAL A 373 2.81 -20.46 -15.38
CA VAL A 373 3.53 -19.67 -14.36
C VAL A 373 2.97 -19.94 -12.95
N PHE A 374 1.67 -20.13 -12.82
CA PHE A 374 1.06 -20.50 -11.55
C PHE A 374 1.53 -21.90 -11.06
N GLU A 375 1.61 -22.85 -11.96
CA GLU A 375 2.16 -24.18 -11.65
C GLU A 375 3.65 -24.12 -11.32
N GLU A 376 4.42 -23.27 -12.01
CA GLU A 376 5.84 -23.03 -11.75
C GLU A 376 6.03 -22.45 -10.33
N MET A 377 5.23 -21.46 -9.94
CA MET A 377 5.22 -20.87 -8.59
C MET A 377 5.03 -21.93 -7.51
N ILE A 378 4.06 -22.85 -7.71
CA ILE A 378 3.78 -23.94 -6.76
C ILE A 378 4.96 -24.94 -6.71
N ARG A 379 5.55 -25.29 -7.86
CA ARG A 379 6.70 -26.20 -7.92
C ARG A 379 7.94 -25.63 -7.24
N GLU A 380 8.13 -24.31 -7.26
CA GLU A 380 9.19 -23.61 -6.52
C GLU A 380 8.89 -23.47 -5.02
N GLY A 381 7.74 -23.97 -4.53
CA GLY A 381 7.38 -24.02 -3.12
C GLY A 381 6.69 -22.76 -2.58
N PHE A 382 6.31 -21.82 -3.44
CA PHE A 382 5.54 -20.66 -3.02
C PHE A 382 4.07 -21.02 -2.83
N LYS A 383 3.51 -20.61 -1.71
CA LYS A 383 2.07 -20.81 -1.42
C LYS A 383 1.27 -19.66 -2.03
N PRO A 384 0.24 -19.97 -2.86
CA PRO A 384 -0.67 -18.96 -3.36
C PRO A 384 -1.38 -18.22 -2.21
N ASN A 385 -1.66 -16.95 -2.41
CA ASN A 385 -2.51 -16.14 -1.55
C ASN A 385 -3.80 -15.73 -2.29
N GLU A 386 -4.67 -14.97 -1.64
CA GLU A 386 -5.94 -14.49 -2.22
C GLU A 386 -5.70 -13.70 -3.52
N ILE A 387 -4.67 -12.85 -3.57
CA ILE A 387 -4.33 -12.06 -4.75
C ILE A 387 -3.86 -12.97 -5.89
N THR A 388 -3.06 -14.01 -5.59
CA THR A 388 -2.62 -14.99 -6.59
C THR A 388 -3.83 -15.66 -7.25
N MET A 389 -4.77 -16.16 -6.43
CA MET A 389 -5.96 -16.85 -6.95
C MET A 389 -6.86 -15.91 -7.74
N LEU A 390 -7.03 -14.66 -7.28
CA LEU A 390 -7.78 -13.65 -8.02
C LEU A 390 -7.16 -13.38 -9.40
N THR A 391 -5.84 -13.26 -9.47
CA THR A 391 -5.12 -13.01 -10.72
C THR A 391 -5.26 -14.20 -11.70
N VAL A 392 -5.13 -15.42 -11.21
CA VAL A 392 -5.31 -16.63 -12.03
C VAL A 392 -6.75 -16.76 -12.54
N LEU A 393 -7.75 -16.51 -11.69
CA LEU A 393 -9.16 -16.50 -12.09
C LEU A 393 -9.46 -15.40 -13.12
N SER A 394 -8.84 -14.23 -12.95
CA SER A 394 -8.92 -13.13 -13.93
C SER A 394 -8.32 -13.53 -15.28
N ALA A 395 -7.18 -14.23 -15.29
CA ALA A 395 -6.57 -14.76 -16.50
C ALA A 395 -7.50 -15.78 -17.20
N CYS A 396 -8.09 -16.70 -16.44
CA CYS A 396 -9.08 -17.64 -16.96
C CYS A 396 -10.31 -16.92 -17.55
N ASN A 397 -10.78 -15.86 -16.87
CA ASN A 397 -11.92 -15.07 -17.32
C ASN A 397 -11.64 -14.36 -18.65
N HIS A 398 -10.51 -13.69 -18.77
CA HIS A 398 -10.13 -12.99 -20.01
C HIS A 398 -9.96 -13.93 -21.21
N CYS A 399 -9.50 -15.15 -20.98
CA CYS A 399 -9.25 -16.15 -22.03
C CYS A 399 -10.38 -17.17 -22.19
N GLY A 400 -11.46 -17.09 -21.42
CA GLY A 400 -12.58 -18.02 -21.49
C GLY A 400 -12.26 -19.45 -21.05
N LEU A 401 -11.26 -19.64 -20.18
CA LEU A 401 -10.78 -20.95 -19.70
C LEU A 401 -11.66 -21.44 -18.55
N VAL A 402 -12.89 -21.85 -18.86
CA VAL A 402 -13.93 -22.18 -17.88
C VAL A 402 -13.55 -23.40 -17.01
N THR A 403 -13.02 -24.44 -17.64
CA THR A 403 -12.64 -25.68 -16.92
C THR A 403 -11.52 -25.43 -15.93
N GLU A 404 -10.51 -24.66 -16.35
CA GLU A 404 -9.36 -24.29 -15.55
C GLU A 404 -9.77 -23.34 -14.42
N GLY A 405 -10.65 -22.37 -14.72
CA GLY A 405 -11.21 -21.44 -13.72
C GLY A 405 -11.94 -22.17 -12.60
N ARG A 406 -12.78 -23.18 -12.93
CA ARG A 406 -13.43 -24.02 -11.91
C ARG A 406 -12.42 -24.77 -11.04
N LYS A 407 -11.42 -25.42 -11.66
CA LYS A 407 -10.35 -26.12 -10.92
C LYS A 407 -9.59 -25.18 -9.99
N CYS A 408 -9.27 -23.97 -10.44
CA CYS A 408 -8.57 -22.99 -9.63
C CYS A 408 -9.42 -22.49 -8.47
N PHE A 409 -10.71 -22.23 -8.70
CA PHE A 409 -11.62 -21.81 -7.65
C PHE A 409 -11.80 -22.90 -6.57
N GLU A 410 -11.98 -24.15 -6.96
CA GLU A 410 -12.06 -25.30 -6.03
C GLU A 410 -10.72 -25.54 -5.29
N ALA A 411 -9.59 -25.24 -5.94
CA ALA A 411 -8.28 -25.40 -5.33
C ALA A 411 -8.00 -24.39 -4.21
N MET A 412 -8.73 -23.28 -4.11
CA MET A 412 -8.58 -22.31 -3.02
C MET A 412 -8.72 -22.96 -1.65
N GLU A 413 -9.71 -23.83 -1.49
CA GLU A 413 -9.93 -24.55 -0.22
C GLU A 413 -8.73 -25.46 0.13
N LYS A 414 -8.12 -26.11 -0.86
CA LYS A 414 -6.93 -26.97 -0.67
C LYS A 414 -5.70 -26.18 -0.20
N PHE A 415 -5.61 -24.90 -0.59
CA PHE A 415 -4.57 -23.98 -0.12
C PHE A 415 -4.92 -23.33 1.23
N GLY A 416 -6.10 -23.63 1.81
CA GLY A 416 -6.58 -23.02 3.04
C GLY A 416 -7.07 -21.58 2.88
N LEU A 417 -7.44 -21.20 1.64
CA LEU A 417 -7.92 -19.86 1.30
C LEU A 417 -9.45 -19.84 1.26
N THR A 418 -10.06 -18.84 1.88
CA THR A 418 -11.51 -18.61 1.78
C THR A 418 -11.79 -17.68 0.61
N PRO A 419 -12.60 -18.10 -0.39
CA PRO A 419 -12.95 -17.23 -1.51
C PRO A 419 -13.64 -15.96 -1.03
N GLN A 420 -13.14 -14.80 -1.45
CA GLN A 420 -13.70 -13.48 -1.20
C GLN A 420 -14.66 -13.08 -2.33
N ILE A 421 -15.40 -12.00 -2.14
CA ILE A 421 -16.43 -11.54 -3.10
C ILE A 421 -15.85 -11.31 -4.51
N GLU A 422 -14.60 -10.89 -4.62
CA GLU A 422 -13.90 -10.66 -5.89
C GLU A 422 -13.69 -11.98 -6.67
N HIS A 423 -13.37 -13.07 -5.97
CA HIS A 423 -13.20 -14.39 -6.59
C HIS A 423 -14.53 -14.92 -7.14
N TYR A 424 -15.64 -14.73 -6.38
CA TYR A 424 -16.98 -15.03 -6.86
C TYR A 424 -17.34 -14.18 -8.09
N GLY A 425 -16.98 -12.89 -8.08
CA GLY A 425 -17.17 -11.99 -9.20
C GLY A 425 -16.50 -12.46 -10.49
N CYS A 426 -15.23 -12.88 -10.41
CA CYS A 426 -14.49 -13.44 -11.55
C CYS A 426 -15.16 -14.72 -12.08
N MET A 427 -15.60 -15.61 -11.18
CA MET A 427 -16.27 -16.85 -11.58
C MET A 427 -17.63 -16.60 -12.21
N VAL A 428 -18.43 -15.68 -11.68
CA VAL A 428 -19.74 -15.31 -12.26
C VAL A 428 -19.56 -14.72 -13.66
N ASP A 429 -18.57 -13.84 -13.86
CA ASP A 429 -18.26 -13.27 -15.16
C ASP A 429 -17.79 -14.34 -16.16
N LEU A 430 -16.87 -15.21 -15.75
CA LEU A 430 -16.38 -16.33 -16.57
C LEU A 430 -17.50 -17.26 -17.01
N LEU A 431 -18.33 -17.71 -16.07
CA LEU A 431 -19.47 -18.58 -16.35
C LEU A 431 -20.54 -17.88 -17.21
N GLY A 432 -20.77 -16.59 -16.91
CA GLY A 432 -21.71 -15.76 -17.67
C GLY A 432 -21.30 -15.64 -19.13
N ARG A 433 -20.05 -15.28 -19.40
CA ARG A 433 -19.51 -15.18 -20.79
C ARG A 433 -19.53 -16.51 -21.54
N ALA A 434 -19.36 -17.62 -20.83
CA ALA A 434 -19.42 -18.96 -21.39
C ALA A 434 -20.86 -19.49 -21.62
N GLY A 435 -21.91 -18.73 -21.25
CA GLY A 435 -23.29 -19.15 -21.37
C GLY A 435 -23.76 -20.12 -20.29
N CYS A 436 -22.94 -20.40 -19.28
CA CYS A 436 -23.28 -21.27 -18.15
C CYS A 436 -24.14 -20.53 -17.11
N LEU A 437 -25.21 -19.85 -17.57
CA LEU A 437 -26.02 -18.94 -16.76
C LEU A 437 -26.65 -19.62 -15.51
N GLY A 438 -27.06 -20.89 -15.62
CA GLY A 438 -27.61 -21.62 -14.48
C GLY A 438 -26.62 -21.86 -13.36
N GLU A 439 -25.36 -22.08 -13.71
CA GLU A 439 -24.27 -22.29 -12.74
C GLU A 439 -23.85 -20.96 -12.10
N ALA A 440 -23.80 -19.89 -12.89
CA ALA A 440 -23.52 -18.54 -12.40
C ALA A 440 -24.61 -18.06 -11.43
N GLU A 441 -25.92 -18.29 -11.76
CA GLU A 441 -27.05 -17.97 -10.87
C GLU A 441 -26.96 -18.75 -9.55
N LYS A 442 -26.66 -20.05 -9.62
CA LYS A 442 -26.46 -20.88 -8.42
C LYS A 442 -25.32 -20.38 -7.56
N LEU A 443 -24.21 -19.98 -8.18
CA LEU A 443 -23.04 -19.45 -7.47
C LEU A 443 -23.39 -18.16 -6.72
N ILE A 444 -24.14 -17.25 -7.34
CA ILE A 444 -24.65 -16.03 -6.69
C ILE A 444 -25.54 -16.36 -5.49
N GLN A 445 -26.40 -17.39 -5.58
CA GLN A 445 -27.30 -17.78 -4.51
C GLN A 445 -26.60 -18.49 -3.34
N THR A 446 -25.49 -19.18 -3.61
CA THR A 446 -24.78 -20.01 -2.60
C THR A 446 -23.59 -19.33 -1.97
N MET A 447 -23.10 -18.21 -2.54
CA MET A 447 -21.96 -17.49 -1.94
C MET A 447 -22.33 -16.92 -0.56
N PRO A 448 -21.36 -16.86 0.39
CA PRO A 448 -21.59 -16.37 1.76
C PRO A 448 -21.72 -14.84 1.86
N TYR A 449 -21.70 -14.14 0.74
CA TYR A 449 -21.77 -12.68 0.63
C TYR A 449 -23.04 -12.25 -0.10
N ASN A 450 -23.54 -11.07 0.22
CA ASN A 450 -24.52 -10.43 -0.64
C ASN A 450 -23.86 -10.02 -1.95
N ALA A 451 -24.47 -10.37 -3.09
CA ALA A 451 -23.94 -9.98 -4.39
C ALA A 451 -23.84 -8.46 -4.49
N ASN A 452 -22.66 -7.96 -4.82
CA ASN A 452 -22.46 -6.54 -5.05
C ASN A 452 -22.93 -6.16 -6.46
N GLU A 453 -22.95 -4.86 -6.71
CA GLU A 453 -23.38 -4.29 -7.98
C GLU A 453 -22.58 -4.80 -9.19
N ILE A 454 -21.27 -5.03 -9.03
CA ILE A 454 -20.39 -5.52 -10.10
C ILE A 454 -20.81 -6.93 -10.53
N ILE A 455 -21.04 -7.83 -9.57
CA ILE A 455 -21.47 -9.22 -9.84
C ILE A 455 -22.83 -9.23 -10.55
N LEU A 456 -23.78 -8.42 -10.06
CA LEU A 456 -25.12 -8.34 -10.65
C LEU A 456 -25.09 -7.76 -12.05
N SER A 457 -24.31 -6.69 -12.28
CA SER A 457 -24.15 -6.08 -13.61
C SER A 457 -23.52 -7.06 -14.60
N SER A 458 -22.47 -7.78 -14.19
CA SER A 458 -21.81 -8.79 -15.03
C SER A 458 -22.77 -9.92 -15.42
N PHE A 459 -23.55 -10.43 -14.45
CA PHE A 459 -24.53 -11.47 -14.71
C PHE A 459 -25.70 -10.97 -15.60
N LEU A 460 -26.20 -9.75 -15.36
CA LEU A 460 -27.25 -9.14 -16.21
C LEU A 460 -26.76 -8.92 -17.64
N PHE A 461 -25.49 -8.50 -17.82
CA PHE A 461 -24.89 -8.39 -19.13
C PHE A 461 -24.87 -9.74 -19.85
N ALA A 462 -24.48 -10.82 -19.18
CA ALA A 462 -24.50 -12.17 -19.72
C ALA A 462 -25.91 -12.62 -20.09
N CYS A 463 -26.90 -12.40 -19.21
CA CYS A 463 -28.30 -12.67 -19.51
C CYS A 463 -28.78 -11.90 -20.76
N GLY A 464 -28.36 -10.65 -20.90
CA GLY A 464 -28.64 -9.84 -22.10
C GLY A 464 -28.05 -10.43 -23.36
N TYR A 465 -26.81 -10.89 -23.32
CA TYR A 465 -26.13 -11.50 -24.47
C TYR A 465 -26.80 -12.81 -24.92
N PHE A 466 -27.19 -13.66 -23.96
CA PHE A 466 -27.88 -14.93 -24.24
C PHE A 466 -29.41 -14.81 -24.30
N LYS A 467 -29.97 -13.61 -24.19
CA LYS A 467 -31.41 -13.31 -24.25
C LYS A 467 -32.26 -14.03 -23.19
N ASP A 468 -31.69 -14.29 -22.02
CA ASP A 468 -32.40 -14.94 -20.92
C ASP A 468 -33.09 -13.92 -20.00
N VAL A 469 -34.25 -13.44 -20.47
CA VAL A 469 -35.06 -12.43 -19.74
C VAL A 469 -35.50 -12.93 -18.38
N ALA A 470 -35.88 -14.22 -18.27
CA ALA A 470 -36.43 -14.77 -17.04
C ALA A 470 -35.40 -14.77 -15.89
N ARG A 471 -34.12 -15.06 -16.19
CA ARG A 471 -33.04 -14.95 -15.19
C ARG A 471 -32.72 -13.51 -14.84
N ALA A 472 -32.66 -12.63 -15.84
CA ALA A 472 -32.42 -11.21 -15.61
C ALA A 472 -33.44 -10.58 -14.67
N GLU A 473 -34.75 -10.90 -14.86
CA GLU A 473 -35.83 -10.42 -14.00
C GLU A 473 -35.71 -10.93 -12.55
N ARG A 474 -35.34 -12.22 -12.35
CA ARG A 474 -35.15 -12.78 -11.01
C ARG A 474 -34.03 -12.08 -10.27
N VAL A 475 -32.88 -11.93 -10.91
CA VAL A 475 -31.70 -11.33 -10.29
C VAL A 475 -31.91 -9.85 -10.00
N LEU A 476 -32.62 -9.12 -10.88
CA LEU A 476 -32.94 -7.72 -10.61
C LEU A 476 -33.88 -7.57 -9.40
N LYS A 477 -34.87 -8.45 -9.23
CA LYS A 477 -35.74 -8.46 -8.04
C LYS A 477 -34.96 -8.70 -6.73
N GLU A 478 -33.88 -9.47 -6.79
CA GLU A 478 -32.97 -9.63 -5.64
C GLU A 478 -32.13 -8.36 -5.41
N ALA A 479 -31.63 -7.74 -6.48
CA ALA A 479 -30.90 -6.48 -6.42
C ALA A 479 -31.75 -5.32 -5.88
N GLU A 480 -33.05 -5.31 -6.15
CA GLU A 480 -33.97 -4.28 -5.64
C GLU A 480 -34.18 -4.30 -4.12
N LYS A 481 -33.91 -5.43 -3.47
CA LYS A 481 -33.92 -5.54 -2.01
C LYS A 481 -32.71 -4.84 -1.36
N MET A 482 -31.69 -4.50 -2.15
CA MET A 482 -30.52 -3.75 -1.70
C MET A 482 -30.82 -2.24 -1.81
N GLU A 483 -30.54 -1.46 -0.79
CA GLU A 483 -30.98 -0.07 -0.59
C GLU A 483 -30.51 0.96 -1.67
N LYS A 484 -29.64 0.57 -2.61
CA LYS A 484 -29.15 1.44 -3.71
C LYS A 484 -29.04 0.64 -5.01
N GLY A 485 -30.14 0.55 -5.75
CA GLY A 485 -30.09 0.00 -7.10
C GLY A 485 -29.38 0.96 -8.07
N ASN A 486 -28.32 0.48 -8.76
CA ASN A 486 -27.60 1.24 -9.78
C ASN A 486 -28.45 1.45 -11.02
N ALA A 487 -28.42 2.69 -11.54
CA ALA A 487 -29.03 3.04 -12.83
C ALA A 487 -28.58 2.12 -13.98
N GLY A 488 -27.32 1.64 -13.93
CA GLY A 488 -26.74 0.73 -14.94
C GLY A 488 -27.51 -0.58 -15.10
N ASN A 489 -27.93 -1.20 -13.99
CA ASN A 489 -28.66 -2.47 -14.01
C ASN A 489 -30.04 -2.32 -14.69
N TYR A 490 -30.74 -1.22 -14.42
CA TYR A 490 -32.01 -0.91 -15.10
C TYR A 490 -31.81 -0.63 -16.58
N VAL A 491 -30.70 0.02 -16.97
CA VAL A 491 -30.38 0.24 -18.38
C VAL A 491 -30.12 -1.08 -19.10
N LEU A 492 -29.41 -2.03 -18.48
CA LEU A 492 -29.17 -3.37 -19.04
C LEU A 492 -30.49 -4.14 -19.24
N LEU A 493 -31.36 -4.16 -18.22
CA LEU A 493 -32.67 -4.81 -18.32
C LEU A 493 -33.56 -4.16 -19.39
N ARG A 494 -33.58 -2.82 -19.43
CA ARG A 494 -34.34 -2.10 -20.46
C ARG A 494 -33.85 -2.45 -21.87
N ASN A 495 -32.54 -2.54 -22.08
CA ASN A 495 -31.97 -2.93 -23.36
C ASN A 495 -32.34 -4.38 -23.71
N LEU A 496 -32.33 -5.29 -22.74
CA LEU A 496 -32.74 -6.67 -22.91
C LEU A 496 -34.24 -6.76 -23.35
N TYR A 497 -35.13 -6.04 -22.68
CA TYR A 497 -36.55 -5.98 -23.08
C TYR A 497 -36.72 -5.38 -24.48
N ALA A 498 -35.94 -4.38 -24.84
CA ALA A 498 -35.97 -3.78 -26.17
C ALA A 498 -35.52 -4.77 -27.24
N THR A 499 -34.50 -5.60 -27.02
CA THR A 499 -34.06 -6.64 -27.95
C THR A 499 -35.11 -7.72 -28.16
N GLU A 500 -35.88 -8.03 -27.14
CA GLU A 500 -36.99 -8.99 -27.17
C GLU A 500 -38.34 -8.34 -27.60
N LYS A 501 -38.31 -7.05 -28.01
CA LYS A 501 -39.49 -6.30 -28.46
C LYS A 501 -40.59 -6.15 -27.39
N ARG A 502 -40.25 -6.27 -26.11
CA ARG A 502 -41.18 -6.11 -24.99
C ARG A 502 -41.29 -4.63 -24.57
N TRP A 503 -41.94 -3.83 -25.43
CA TRP A 503 -41.97 -2.37 -25.32
C TRP A 503 -42.71 -1.84 -24.06
N THR A 504 -43.72 -2.58 -23.57
CA THR A 504 -44.42 -2.26 -22.32
C THR A 504 -43.46 -2.29 -21.14
N ASP A 505 -42.68 -3.36 -21.05
CA ASP A 505 -41.71 -3.54 -19.95
C ASP A 505 -40.56 -2.52 -20.04
N VAL A 506 -40.18 -2.11 -21.25
CA VAL A 506 -39.22 -1.02 -21.47
C VAL A 506 -39.69 0.28 -20.82
N GLU A 507 -40.98 0.63 -20.99
CA GLU A 507 -41.53 1.87 -20.42
C GLU A 507 -41.72 1.76 -18.92
N ASP A 508 -42.09 0.58 -18.39
CA ASP A 508 -42.19 0.33 -16.96
C ASP A 508 -40.84 0.51 -16.24
N VAL A 509 -39.74 -0.06 -16.79
CA VAL A 509 -38.40 0.12 -16.25
C VAL A 509 -37.97 1.60 -16.28
N LYS A 510 -38.32 2.31 -17.33
CA LYS A 510 -38.04 3.74 -17.49
C LYS A 510 -38.77 4.58 -16.44
N GLN A 511 -40.02 4.23 -16.12
CA GLN A 511 -40.78 4.87 -15.05
C GLN A 511 -40.19 4.53 -13.65
N MET A 512 -39.73 3.30 -13.44
CA MET A 512 -39.04 2.90 -12.20
C MET A 512 -37.74 3.68 -11.99
N MET A 513 -36.93 3.85 -13.05
CA MET A 513 -35.72 4.67 -13.00
C MET A 513 -36.02 6.11 -12.58
N LYS A 514 -37.05 6.70 -13.18
CA LYS A 514 -37.49 8.07 -12.80
C LYS A 514 -37.94 8.19 -11.36
N LYS A 515 -38.72 7.21 -10.85
CA LYS A 515 -39.21 7.20 -9.46
C LYS A 515 -38.07 7.06 -8.44
N LYS A 516 -37.01 6.31 -8.78
CA LYS A 516 -35.84 6.11 -7.90
C LYS A 516 -34.77 7.21 -8.04
N GLY A 517 -35.00 8.21 -8.90
CA GLY A 517 -34.01 9.28 -9.13
C GLY A 517 -32.72 8.77 -9.76
N SER A 518 -32.76 7.59 -10.38
CA SER A 518 -31.59 6.96 -11.01
C SER A 518 -31.48 7.47 -12.45
N TYR A 519 -30.64 8.47 -12.67
CA TYR A 519 -30.36 9.01 -14.00
C TYR A 519 -29.06 8.41 -14.54
N LYS A 520 -29.05 8.12 -15.85
CA LYS A 520 -27.81 7.79 -16.55
C LYS A 520 -26.93 9.05 -16.58
N GLU A 521 -25.70 8.95 -16.13
CA GLU A 521 -24.73 10.02 -16.35
C GLU A 521 -24.61 10.31 -17.83
N VAL A 522 -24.63 11.58 -18.16
CA VAL A 522 -24.57 12.00 -19.56
C VAL A 522 -23.13 11.80 -20.03
N ALA A 523 -22.95 11.04 -21.10
CA ALA A 523 -21.62 10.81 -21.65
C ALA A 523 -21.07 12.13 -22.20
N CYS A 524 -19.87 12.51 -21.79
CA CYS A 524 -19.11 13.62 -22.32
C CYS A 524 -17.84 13.13 -23.03
N SER A 525 -17.41 13.86 -24.03
CA SER A 525 -16.14 13.69 -24.73
C SER A 525 -15.41 15.03 -24.71
N VAL A 526 -14.13 15.02 -24.41
CA VAL A 526 -13.32 16.23 -24.40
C VAL A 526 -12.24 16.11 -25.44
N ILE A 527 -12.08 17.15 -26.26
CA ILE A 527 -10.98 17.27 -27.22
C ILE A 527 -10.17 18.54 -26.93
N GLU A 528 -8.89 18.48 -27.13
CA GLU A 528 -7.99 19.62 -27.07
C GLU A 528 -7.77 20.14 -28.50
N VAL A 529 -8.11 21.41 -28.73
CA VAL A 529 -7.88 22.10 -30.02
C VAL A 529 -7.21 23.41 -29.72
N ASP A 530 -6.03 23.64 -30.27
CA ASP A 530 -5.24 24.87 -30.10
C ASP A 530 -4.98 25.25 -28.64
N GLY A 531 -4.72 24.23 -27.77
CA GLY A 531 -4.44 24.41 -26.35
C GLY A 531 -5.69 24.74 -25.50
N SER A 532 -6.89 24.67 -26.06
CA SER A 532 -8.15 24.82 -25.34
C SER A 532 -8.94 23.50 -25.35
N PHE A 533 -9.51 23.14 -24.18
CA PHE A 533 -10.36 21.95 -24.06
C PHE A 533 -11.80 22.29 -24.46
N ARG A 534 -12.38 21.47 -25.35
CA ARG A 534 -13.80 21.53 -25.71
C ARG A 534 -14.48 20.25 -25.26
N GLU A 535 -15.52 20.42 -24.47
CA GLU A 535 -16.37 19.34 -23.98
C GLU A 535 -17.60 19.18 -24.87
N PHE A 536 -17.94 17.93 -25.21
CA PHE A 536 -19.12 17.54 -25.96
C PHE A 536 -19.96 16.62 -25.06
N VAL A 537 -21.14 17.08 -24.72
CA VAL A 537 -22.07 16.35 -23.87
C VAL A 537 -23.16 15.72 -24.74
N ALA A 538 -23.43 14.43 -24.57
CA ALA A 538 -24.43 13.72 -25.33
C ALA A 538 -25.84 14.28 -25.05
N GLY A 539 -26.48 14.84 -26.08
CA GLY A 539 -27.82 15.45 -25.98
C GLY A 539 -27.83 16.98 -25.86
N GLU A 540 -26.71 17.65 -25.80
CA GLU A 540 -26.64 19.11 -25.93
C GLU A 540 -26.64 19.54 -27.41
N TYR A 541 -27.69 20.27 -27.80
CA TYR A 541 -27.85 20.79 -29.15
C TYR A 541 -27.35 22.23 -29.35
N LEU A 542 -26.58 22.75 -28.40
CA LEU A 542 -26.20 24.17 -28.30
C LEU A 542 -24.90 24.55 -29.01
N ASN A 543 -24.29 23.66 -29.81
CA ASN A 543 -23.05 23.97 -30.51
C ASN A 543 -23.34 24.48 -31.94
N SER A 544 -23.00 25.73 -32.24
CA SER A 544 -23.14 26.36 -33.55
C SER A 544 -22.44 25.65 -34.72
N ASN A 545 -21.60 24.65 -34.43
CA ASN A 545 -20.86 23.83 -35.39
C ASN A 545 -21.39 22.40 -35.52
N LEU A 546 -22.53 22.06 -34.92
CA LEU A 546 -23.05 20.68 -34.88
C LEU A 546 -23.35 20.14 -36.30
N GLU A 547 -23.86 20.97 -37.19
CA GLU A 547 -24.14 20.60 -38.61
C GLU A 547 -22.85 20.24 -39.35
N VAL A 548 -21.77 21.00 -39.13
CA VAL A 548 -20.47 20.73 -39.76
C VAL A 548 -19.84 19.44 -39.20
N ILE A 549 -19.96 19.22 -37.90
CA ILE A 549 -19.47 18.00 -37.22
C ILE A 549 -20.26 16.77 -37.69
N GLN A 550 -21.58 16.87 -37.80
CA GLN A 550 -22.43 15.78 -38.30
C GLN A 550 -22.16 15.48 -39.79
N LEU A 551 -21.92 16.50 -40.61
CA LEU A 551 -21.55 16.34 -42.00
C LEU A 551 -20.20 15.66 -42.18
N THR A 552 -19.22 16.06 -41.38
CA THR A 552 -17.86 15.47 -41.34
C THR A 552 -17.89 14.03 -40.86
N LEU A 553 -18.62 13.72 -39.76
CA LEU A 553 -18.82 12.36 -39.26
C LEU A 553 -19.55 11.49 -40.30
N GLY A 554 -20.57 12.03 -40.98
CA GLY A 554 -21.27 11.34 -42.06
C GLY A 554 -20.38 11.02 -43.27
N GLN A 555 -19.42 11.89 -43.58
CA GLN A 555 -18.40 11.63 -44.60
C GLN A 555 -17.39 10.58 -44.15
N LEU A 556 -16.89 10.65 -42.91
CA LEU A 556 -15.99 9.66 -42.32
C LEU A 556 -16.60 8.26 -42.27
N VAL A 557 -17.85 8.14 -41.85
CA VAL A 557 -18.60 6.86 -41.85
C VAL A 557 -18.75 6.28 -43.24
N LYS A 558 -18.94 7.12 -44.27
CA LYS A 558 -19.01 6.67 -45.68
C LYS A 558 -17.66 6.15 -46.21
N HIS A 559 -16.55 6.62 -45.64
CA HIS A 559 -15.20 6.17 -46.02
C HIS A 559 -14.69 4.99 -45.18
N MET A 560 -15.36 4.67 -44.07
CA MET A 560 -15.05 3.46 -43.28
C MET A 560 -15.58 2.23 -44.04
N LYS A 561 -14.68 1.30 -44.40
CA LYS A 561 -15.07 0.04 -45.03
C LYS A 561 -15.99 -0.75 -44.08
N PRO A 562 -17.05 -1.45 -44.64
CA PRO A 562 -18.01 -2.20 -43.81
C PRO A 562 -17.40 -3.32 -42.94
N GLU A 563 -16.15 -3.68 -43.16
CA GLU A 563 -15.45 -4.75 -42.47
C GLU A 563 -14.93 -4.38 -41.05
N MET A 564 -15.10 -3.12 -40.62
CA MET A 564 -14.69 -2.66 -39.25
C MET A 564 -15.86 -2.41 -38.30
N ILE A 565 -17.04 -2.94 -38.59
CA ILE A 565 -18.19 -2.94 -37.68
C ILE A 565 -18.44 -4.38 -37.22
N PHE A 566 -17.58 -4.85 -36.31
CA PHE A 566 -17.86 -6.03 -35.47
C PHE A 566 -17.33 -5.79 -34.05
#